data_09368963e9f5df252e7448a5ae60433b
#
_entry.id   09368963e9f5df252e7448a5ae60433b
#
_cell.length_a   1.000
_cell.length_b   1.000
_cell.length_c   1.000
_cell.angle_alpha   90.00
_cell.angle_beta   90.00
_cell.angle_gamma   90.00
#
_symmetry.space_group_name_H-M   'P 1'
#
loop_
_entity.id
_entity.type
_entity.pdbx_description
1 polymer ?
#
loop_
_entity_poly.entity_id
_entity_poly.type
_entity_poly.pdbx_seq_one_letter_code
_entity_poly.pdbx_strand_id
1 'polypeptide(L)'
;RFDPQDRDTQKKFYFFFKHRGIDLYTQYAFHRDFCLATRHRPDGQSYTNLAFPLRLPRDTDKIVGFEERGRARMDGSGSYKGKAEGSNSSAGLWIGSPAGTALRDATHVFWFESGYDAMSYYQLHQKDNRDLWKAVFVSTGGTPTVEQMRGVIACSRSARQHICFDTDTAGREFTDNLKKKIHRT
;
A
#
# COMPACT_ATOMS: atom_id res chain seq x y z
N ARG A 1 -13.26 -10.10 -0.60
CA ARG A 1 -12.28 -9.81 0.45
C ARG A 1 -11.39 -11.05 0.65
N PHE A 2 -10.11 -10.88 0.98
CA PHE A 2 -9.23 -12.00 1.33
C PHE A 2 -9.64 -12.62 2.67
N ASP A 3 -9.78 -13.95 2.69
CA ASP A 3 -9.97 -14.69 3.92
C ASP A 3 -8.81 -15.69 4.09
N PRO A 4 -7.97 -15.52 5.12
CA PRO A 4 -6.82 -16.37 5.35
C PRO A 4 -7.17 -17.80 5.74
N GLN A 5 -8.43 -18.09 6.09
CA GLN A 5 -8.91 -19.41 6.44
C GLN A 5 -9.64 -20.11 5.27
N ASP A 6 -9.95 -19.37 4.20
CA ASP A 6 -10.64 -19.89 3.02
C ASP A 6 -9.67 -20.08 1.85
N ARG A 7 -9.42 -21.35 1.48
CA ARG A 7 -8.55 -21.73 0.37
C ARG A 7 -9.04 -21.21 -0.99
N ASP A 8 -10.33 -21.09 -1.20
CA ASP A 8 -10.86 -20.62 -2.48
C ASP A 8 -10.67 -19.11 -2.62
N THR A 9 -10.76 -18.38 -1.53
CA THR A 9 -10.38 -16.98 -1.49
C THR A 9 -8.88 -16.82 -1.74
N GLN A 10 -8.02 -17.59 -1.06
CA GLN A 10 -6.57 -17.54 -1.27
C GLN A 10 -6.18 -17.78 -2.74
N LYS A 11 -6.80 -18.75 -3.43
CA LYS A 11 -6.57 -19.03 -4.85
C LYS A 11 -6.84 -17.81 -5.74
N LYS A 12 -7.86 -17.00 -5.44
CA LYS A 12 -8.22 -15.81 -6.20
C LYS A 12 -7.13 -14.74 -6.15
N PHE A 13 -6.41 -14.64 -5.03
CA PHE A 13 -5.32 -13.69 -4.84
C PHE A 13 -3.94 -14.23 -5.25
N TYR A 14 -3.80 -15.55 -5.36
CA TYR A 14 -2.52 -16.23 -5.58
C TYR A 14 -1.67 -15.64 -6.71
N PHE A 15 -2.27 -15.39 -7.89
CA PHE A 15 -1.54 -14.91 -9.06
C PHE A 15 -1.02 -13.46 -8.91
N PHE A 16 -1.60 -12.66 -8.01
CA PHE A 16 -1.16 -11.30 -7.76
C PHE A 16 0.06 -11.27 -6.83
N PHE A 17 0.15 -12.20 -5.91
CA PHE A 17 1.20 -12.23 -4.90
C PHE A 17 2.37 -13.16 -5.24
N LYS A 18 2.11 -14.29 -5.91
CA LYS A 18 3.14 -15.27 -6.28
C LYS A 18 4.31 -14.63 -7.04
N HIS A 19 4.01 -13.87 -8.06
CA HIS A 19 5.01 -13.21 -8.91
C HIS A 19 5.86 -12.18 -8.15
N ARG A 20 5.36 -11.66 -7.03
CA ARG A 20 6.10 -10.77 -6.12
C ARG A 20 6.77 -11.51 -4.95
N GLY A 21 6.63 -12.82 -4.86
CA GLY A 21 7.18 -13.61 -3.78
C GLY A 21 6.54 -13.33 -2.41
N ILE A 22 5.33 -12.72 -2.37
CA ILE A 22 4.65 -12.40 -1.12
C ILE A 22 3.90 -13.63 -0.62
N ASP A 23 4.30 -14.12 0.54
CA ASP A 23 3.78 -15.32 1.17
C ASP A 23 2.39 -15.14 1.82
N LEU A 24 1.77 -16.27 2.18
CA LEU A 24 0.44 -16.25 2.80
C LEU A 24 0.43 -15.58 4.19
N TYR A 25 1.52 -15.68 4.93
CA TYR A 25 1.64 -15.05 6.25
C TYR A 25 1.57 -13.52 6.12
N THR A 26 2.31 -12.98 5.16
CA THR A 26 2.30 -11.55 4.85
C THR A 26 0.93 -11.09 4.31
N GLN A 27 0.31 -11.88 3.42
CA GLN A 27 -1.06 -11.62 2.96
C GLN A 27 -2.04 -11.59 4.12
N TYR A 28 -1.91 -12.53 5.07
CA TYR A 28 -2.73 -12.53 6.28
C TYR A 28 -2.52 -11.28 7.14
N ALA A 29 -1.27 -10.87 7.34
CA ALA A 29 -0.95 -9.68 8.12
C ALA A 29 -1.66 -8.42 7.59
N PHE A 30 -1.75 -8.27 6.25
CA PHE A 30 -2.38 -7.12 5.60
C PHE A 30 -3.78 -7.40 5.00
N HIS A 31 -4.47 -8.47 5.42
CA HIS A 31 -5.73 -8.92 4.81
C HIS A 31 -6.86 -7.87 4.80
N ARG A 32 -6.77 -6.84 5.64
CA ARG A 32 -7.73 -5.72 5.71
C ARG A 32 -7.41 -4.60 4.71
N ASP A 33 -6.20 -4.60 4.16
CA ASP A 33 -5.63 -3.46 3.45
C ASP A 33 -5.49 -3.71 1.94
N PHE A 34 -6.07 -4.78 1.44
CA PHE A 34 -6.22 -5.06 0.01
C PHE A 34 -7.52 -5.85 -0.29
N CYS A 35 -7.96 -5.78 -1.53
CA CYS A 35 -9.11 -6.55 -2.01
C CYS A 35 -8.97 -6.85 -3.50
N LEU A 36 -9.96 -7.53 -4.09
CA LEU A 36 -10.10 -7.66 -5.54
C LEU A 36 -11.14 -6.65 -6.03
N ALA A 37 -10.83 -5.99 -7.14
CA ALA A 37 -11.75 -5.13 -7.88
C ALA A 37 -12.00 -5.75 -9.26
N THR A 38 -13.27 -5.96 -9.61
CA THR A 38 -13.66 -6.46 -10.93
C THR A 38 -14.24 -5.32 -11.73
N ARG A 39 -13.73 -5.14 -12.94
CA ARG A 39 -14.25 -4.18 -13.92
C ARG A 39 -14.97 -4.92 -15.02
N HIS A 40 -16.14 -4.41 -15.39
CA HIS A 40 -16.92 -4.87 -16.54
C HIS A 40 -16.73 -3.86 -17.67
N ARG A 41 -16.40 -4.34 -18.84
CA ARG A 41 -16.30 -3.54 -20.05
C ARG A 41 -17.63 -3.49 -20.79
N PRO A 42 -17.86 -2.45 -21.62
CA PRO A 42 -19.06 -2.38 -22.48
C PRO A 42 -19.15 -3.54 -23.48
N ASP A 43 -18.03 -4.17 -23.85
CA ASP A 43 -17.94 -5.34 -24.71
C ASP A 43 -18.31 -6.66 -24.03
N GLY A 44 -18.74 -6.61 -22.75
CA GLY A 44 -19.12 -7.77 -21.94
C GLY A 44 -17.93 -8.49 -21.30
N GLN A 45 -16.69 -8.10 -21.58
CA GLN A 45 -15.52 -8.67 -20.93
C GLN A 45 -15.37 -8.14 -19.49
N SER A 46 -14.87 -9.01 -18.61
CA SER A 46 -14.57 -8.65 -17.23
C SER A 46 -13.15 -9.02 -16.88
N TYR A 47 -12.48 -8.16 -16.13
CA TYR A 47 -11.16 -8.46 -15.58
C TYR A 47 -11.08 -8.04 -14.13
N THR A 48 -10.30 -8.80 -13.36
CA THR A 48 -10.14 -8.58 -11.93
C THR A 48 -8.71 -8.16 -11.66
N ASN A 49 -8.55 -7.09 -10.89
CA ASN A 49 -7.27 -6.57 -10.39
C ASN A 49 -7.18 -6.73 -8.88
N LEU A 50 -5.95 -6.82 -8.36
CA LEU A 50 -5.68 -6.55 -6.95
C LEU A 50 -5.83 -5.05 -6.73
N ALA A 51 -6.53 -4.66 -5.68
CA ALA A 51 -6.81 -3.28 -5.34
C ALA A 51 -6.33 -2.96 -3.92
N PHE A 52 -5.58 -1.88 -3.81
CA PHE A 52 -5.11 -1.29 -2.56
C PHE A 52 -5.98 -0.06 -2.27
N PRO A 53 -6.84 -0.07 -1.22
CA PRO A 53 -7.71 1.05 -0.92
C PRO A 53 -6.92 2.29 -0.53
N LEU A 54 -7.24 3.42 -1.15
CA LEU A 54 -6.72 4.73 -0.79
C LEU A 54 -7.59 5.33 0.30
N ARG A 55 -6.96 5.78 1.38
CA ARG A 55 -7.61 6.35 2.56
C ARG A 55 -7.07 7.74 2.84
N LEU A 56 -7.88 8.58 3.47
CA LEU A 56 -7.39 9.88 3.95
C LEU A 56 -6.66 9.68 5.29
N PRO A 57 -5.49 10.31 5.52
CA PRO A 57 -4.78 10.19 6.79
C PRO A 57 -5.59 10.57 8.02
N ARG A 58 -6.50 11.55 7.88
CA ARG A 58 -7.37 12.03 8.97
C ARG A 58 -8.64 11.20 9.18
N ASP A 59 -8.98 10.38 8.20
CA ASP A 59 -10.19 9.55 8.19
C ASP A 59 -9.88 8.24 7.47
N THR A 60 -9.18 7.34 8.18
CA THR A 60 -8.70 6.07 7.63
C THR A 60 -9.81 5.05 7.37
N ASP A 61 -11.02 5.30 7.87
CA ASP A 61 -12.18 4.44 7.60
C ASP A 61 -12.79 4.75 6.23
N LYS A 62 -12.59 5.98 5.74
CA LYS A 62 -13.11 6.41 4.45
C LYS A 62 -12.18 6.03 3.30
N ILE A 63 -12.66 5.13 2.44
CA ILE A 63 -12.00 4.81 1.18
C ILE A 63 -12.34 5.89 0.15
N VAL A 64 -11.32 6.52 -0.43
CA VAL A 64 -11.44 7.61 -1.40
C VAL A 64 -10.93 7.22 -2.79
N GLY A 65 -10.64 5.94 -2.99
CA GLY A 65 -10.19 5.40 -4.26
C GLY A 65 -9.45 4.08 -4.09
N PHE A 66 -8.87 3.60 -5.19
CA PHE A 66 -8.08 2.37 -5.21
C PHE A 66 -6.89 2.53 -6.15
N GLU A 67 -5.74 2.04 -5.71
CA GLU A 67 -4.64 1.71 -6.60
C GLU A 67 -4.84 0.28 -7.07
N GLU A 68 -4.77 0.04 -8.39
CA GLU A 68 -5.02 -1.27 -8.98
C GLU A 68 -3.76 -1.86 -9.61
N ARG A 69 -3.61 -3.17 -9.44
CA ARG A 69 -2.53 -3.98 -10.00
C ARG A 69 -3.11 -5.19 -10.72
N GLY A 70 -2.81 -5.30 -12.01
CA GLY A 70 -3.16 -6.46 -12.81
C GLY A 70 -2.30 -7.68 -12.49
N ARG A 71 -2.69 -8.83 -13.02
CA ARG A 71 -1.83 -10.01 -13.02
C ARG A 71 -0.60 -9.76 -13.89
N ALA A 72 0.52 -10.36 -13.51
CA ALA A 72 1.70 -10.38 -14.39
C ALA A 72 1.33 -11.06 -15.72
N ARG A 73 1.75 -10.45 -16.82
CA ARG A 73 1.56 -11.02 -18.15
C ARG A 73 2.52 -12.17 -18.37
N MET A 74 2.06 -13.20 -19.08
CA MET A 74 2.85 -14.39 -19.34
C MET A 74 4.05 -14.13 -20.28
N ASP A 75 3.97 -13.07 -21.07
CA ASP A 75 5.02 -12.62 -22.00
C ASP A 75 6.14 -11.79 -21.32
N GLY A 76 6.06 -11.60 -20.00
CA GLY A 76 7.03 -10.82 -19.24
C GLY A 76 6.93 -9.29 -19.41
N SER A 77 5.95 -8.78 -20.16
CA SER A 77 5.77 -7.33 -20.41
C SER A 77 5.24 -6.54 -19.21
N GLY A 78 5.29 -7.15 -18.00
CA GLY A 78 4.85 -6.52 -16.77
C GLY A 78 3.40 -6.79 -16.42
N SER A 79 2.81 -5.91 -15.63
CA SER A 79 1.40 -5.98 -15.21
C SER A 79 0.75 -4.61 -15.27
N TYR A 80 -0.58 -4.58 -15.35
CA TYR A 80 -1.31 -3.33 -15.27
C TYR A 80 -1.03 -2.64 -13.92
N LYS A 81 -0.79 -1.33 -13.98
CA LYS A 81 -0.62 -0.43 -12.84
C LYS A 81 -1.46 0.82 -13.11
N GLY A 82 -2.40 1.12 -12.24
CA GLY A 82 -3.26 2.28 -12.40
C GLY A 82 -4.03 2.62 -11.14
N LYS A 83 -4.88 3.62 -11.24
CA LYS A 83 -5.83 4.02 -10.20
C LYS A 83 -7.24 3.87 -10.73
N ALA A 84 -8.17 3.49 -9.87
CA ALA A 84 -9.58 3.44 -10.24
C ALA A 84 -10.07 4.85 -10.61
N GLU A 85 -10.98 4.92 -11.58
CA GLU A 85 -11.61 6.17 -11.98
C GLU A 85 -12.31 6.85 -10.78
N GLY A 86 -12.21 8.16 -10.67
CA GLY A 86 -12.76 8.93 -9.55
C GLY A 86 -11.96 8.84 -8.24
N SER A 87 -10.82 8.15 -8.24
CA SER A 87 -9.97 8.10 -7.04
C SER A 87 -9.38 9.46 -6.68
N ASN A 88 -9.53 9.88 -5.44
CA ASN A 88 -8.80 11.03 -4.89
C ASN A 88 -7.37 10.60 -4.53
N SER A 89 -6.47 10.62 -5.50
CA SER A 89 -5.07 10.26 -5.32
C SER A 89 -4.17 11.43 -4.96
N SER A 90 -4.70 12.65 -4.86
CA SER A 90 -3.95 13.82 -4.39
C SER A 90 -3.82 13.83 -2.87
N ALA A 91 -4.87 13.41 -2.15
CA ALA A 91 -4.89 13.35 -0.70
C ALA A 91 -4.88 11.92 -0.15
N GLY A 92 -5.51 10.98 -0.88
CA GLY A 92 -5.62 9.58 -0.52
C GLY A 92 -4.33 8.81 -0.82
N LEU A 93 -3.99 7.91 0.09
CA LEU A 93 -2.88 6.97 -0.08
C LEU A 93 -3.24 5.64 0.57
N TRP A 94 -2.52 4.57 0.20
CA TRP A 94 -2.69 3.31 0.90
C TRP A 94 -2.11 3.39 2.31
N ILE A 95 -2.87 2.93 3.29
CA ILE A 95 -2.47 2.83 4.69
C ILE A 95 -2.78 1.42 5.16
N GLY A 96 -1.74 0.69 5.58
CA GLY A 96 -1.85 -0.67 6.07
C GLY A 96 -1.15 -0.85 7.41
N SER A 97 -1.66 -1.75 8.24
CA SER A 97 -1.01 -2.14 9.49
C SER A 97 -1.36 -3.59 9.84
N PRO A 98 -0.36 -4.47 10.06
CA PRO A 98 -0.60 -5.85 10.46
C PRO A 98 -1.47 -5.99 11.71
N ALA A 99 -1.22 -5.18 12.73
CA ALA A 99 -1.99 -5.16 13.97
C ALA A 99 -3.28 -4.31 13.88
N GLY A 100 -3.52 -3.61 12.78
CA GLY A 100 -4.61 -2.64 12.67
C GLY A 100 -4.38 -1.36 13.47
N THR A 101 -3.11 -1.00 13.72
CA THR A 101 -2.73 0.23 14.43
C THR A 101 -3.22 1.44 13.64
N ALA A 102 -3.94 2.34 14.29
CA ALA A 102 -4.36 3.59 13.67
C ALA A 102 -3.15 4.53 13.49
N LEU A 103 -3.18 5.36 12.44
CA LEU A 103 -2.07 6.26 12.12
C LEU A 103 -1.70 7.20 13.28
N ARG A 104 -2.70 7.68 14.04
CA ARG A 104 -2.49 8.54 15.21
C ARG A 104 -1.81 7.86 16.40
N ASP A 105 -1.94 6.53 16.47
CA ASP A 105 -1.40 5.70 17.55
C ASP A 105 -0.08 5.02 17.16
N ALA A 106 0.39 5.29 15.95
CA ALA A 106 1.62 4.71 15.42
C ALA A 106 2.85 5.25 16.16
N THR A 107 3.77 4.35 16.51
CA THR A 107 5.12 4.69 16.98
C THR A 107 6.12 4.73 15.84
N HIS A 108 5.84 4.00 14.76
CA HIS A 108 6.65 3.90 13.55
C HIS A 108 5.76 3.98 12.30
N VAL A 109 6.12 4.85 11.37
CA VAL A 109 5.50 4.94 10.03
C VAL A 109 6.56 4.70 8.97
N PHE A 110 6.29 3.74 8.08
CA PHE A 110 7.17 3.37 6.98
C PHE A 110 6.56 3.82 5.64
N TRP A 111 7.35 4.52 4.81
CA TRP A 111 6.92 5.12 3.56
C TRP A 111 7.45 4.36 2.35
N PHE A 112 6.58 4.03 1.41
CA PHE A 112 6.89 3.28 0.19
C PHE A 112 6.22 3.89 -1.04
N GLU A 113 6.67 3.48 -2.22
CA GLU A 113 6.06 3.86 -3.49
C GLU A 113 4.86 2.98 -3.86
N SER A 114 4.82 1.74 -3.39
CA SER A 114 3.69 0.84 -3.63
C SER A 114 3.34 -0.02 -2.42
N GLY A 115 2.09 -0.49 -2.36
CA GLY A 115 1.65 -1.43 -1.35
C GLY A 115 2.41 -2.77 -1.42
N TYR A 116 2.85 -3.19 -2.61
CA TYR A 116 3.69 -4.38 -2.75
C TYR A 116 5.05 -4.21 -2.07
N ASP A 117 5.71 -3.06 -2.23
CA ASP A 117 7.02 -2.81 -1.62
C ASP A 117 6.91 -2.79 -0.09
N ALA A 118 5.84 -2.19 0.43
CA ALA A 118 5.51 -2.22 1.86
C ALA A 118 5.34 -3.65 2.40
N MET A 119 4.55 -4.48 1.72
CA MET A 119 4.33 -5.87 2.11
C MET A 119 5.62 -6.70 2.00
N SER A 120 6.42 -6.50 0.94
CA SER A 120 7.71 -7.18 0.76
C SER A 120 8.70 -6.78 1.86
N TYR A 121 8.78 -5.50 2.21
CA TYR A 121 9.61 -5.03 3.32
C TYR A 121 9.22 -5.69 4.64
N TYR A 122 7.92 -5.71 4.95
CA TYR A 122 7.42 -6.41 6.13
C TYR A 122 7.84 -7.88 6.14
N GLN A 123 7.63 -8.61 5.04
CA GLN A 123 8.00 -10.02 4.92
C GLN A 123 9.47 -10.29 5.21
N LEU A 124 10.34 -9.45 4.66
CA LEU A 124 11.79 -9.62 4.79
C LEU A 124 12.30 -9.32 6.21
N HIS A 125 11.67 -8.40 6.91
CA HIS A 125 12.22 -7.86 8.17
C HIS A 125 11.41 -8.22 9.43
N GLN A 126 10.20 -8.75 9.32
CA GLN A 126 9.31 -8.98 10.47
C GLN A 126 9.83 -10.00 11.48
N LYS A 127 10.74 -10.90 11.08
CA LYS A 127 11.34 -11.88 11.99
C LYS A 127 12.38 -11.24 12.92
N ASP A 128 13.11 -10.26 12.41
CA ASP A 128 14.18 -9.59 13.12
C ASP A 128 13.72 -8.31 13.82
N ASN A 129 12.59 -7.76 13.39
CA ASN A 129 12.02 -6.52 13.94
C ASN A 129 10.54 -6.70 14.30
N ARG A 130 10.28 -6.99 15.58
CA ARG A 130 8.92 -7.22 16.11
C ARG A 130 8.06 -5.96 16.11
N ASP A 131 8.66 -4.77 16.08
CA ASP A 131 7.92 -3.49 16.08
C ASP A 131 7.15 -3.31 14.77
N LEU A 132 7.55 -3.99 13.69
CA LEU A 132 6.84 -3.97 12.40
C LEU A 132 5.40 -4.48 12.51
N TRP A 133 5.10 -5.36 13.46
CA TRP A 133 3.72 -5.83 13.68
C TRP A 133 2.77 -4.69 14.05
N LYS A 134 3.23 -3.73 14.86
CA LYS A 134 2.45 -2.56 15.31
C LYS A 134 2.70 -1.30 14.47
N ALA A 135 3.61 -1.37 13.51
CA ALA A 135 3.91 -0.24 12.64
C ALA A 135 2.76 0.05 11.66
N VAL A 136 2.74 1.27 11.17
CA VAL A 136 1.89 1.67 10.05
C VAL A 136 2.75 1.82 8.80
N PHE A 137 2.28 1.26 7.71
CA PHE A 137 2.89 1.30 6.39
C PHE A 137 2.04 2.17 5.49
N VAL A 138 2.66 3.10 4.78
CA VAL A 138 1.97 3.97 3.82
C VAL A 138 2.59 3.87 2.45
N SER A 139 1.76 3.89 1.42
CA SER A 139 2.21 3.92 0.03
C SER A 139 1.56 5.08 -0.72
N THR A 140 2.39 5.87 -1.39
CA THR A 140 1.96 7.04 -2.17
C THR A 140 1.39 6.68 -3.54
N GLY A 141 1.60 5.45 -3.99
CA GLY A 141 1.14 4.97 -5.30
C GLY A 141 1.89 5.63 -6.46
N GLY A 142 3.18 5.88 -6.29
CA GLY A 142 4.09 6.62 -7.16
C GLY A 142 4.52 7.93 -6.51
N THR A 143 4.68 9.02 -7.29
CA THR A 143 5.13 10.33 -6.80
C THR A 143 4.30 10.83 -5.62
N PRO A 144 4.91 11.07 -4.44
CA PRO A 144 4.20 11.58 -3.27
C PRO A 144 3.71 13.01 -3.50
N THR A 145 2.47 13.28 -3.12
CA THR A 145 1.94 14.64 -3.15
C THR A 145 2.23 15.38 -1.85
N VAL A 146 2.22 16.70 -1.91
CA VAL A 146 2.36 17.54 -0.72
C VAL A 146 1.23 17.30 0.28
N GLU A 147 0.03 17.03 -0.21
CA GLU A 147 -1.16 16.79 0.60
C GLU A 147 -1.07 15.46 1.35
N GLN A 148 -0.66 14.38 0.66
CA GLN A 148 -0.39 13.08 1.28
C GLN A 148 0.66 13.20 2.39
N MET A 149 1.81 13.83 2.10
CA MET A 149 2.89 13.99 3.07
C MET A 149 2.44 14.78 4.30
N ARG A 150 1.79 15.93 4.11
CA ARG A 150 1.27 16.76 5.21
C ARG A 150 0.23 16.02 6.03
N GLY A 151 -0.68 15.29 5.37
CA GLY A 151 -1.73 14.54 6.03
C GLY A 151 -1.18 13.47 6.95
N VAL A 152 -0.26 12.63 6.47
CA VAL A 152 0.35 11.56 7.27
C VAL A 152 1.16 12.14 8.44
N ILE A 153 2.06 13.11 8.18
CA ILE A 153 2.89 13.72 9.22
C ILE A 153 2.02 14.36 10.32
N ALA A 154 0.97 15.09 9.93
CA ALA A 154 0.07 15.74 10.88
C ALA A 154 -0.70 14.74 11.76
N CYS A 155 -1.01 13.55 11.23
CA CYS A 155 -1.74 12.50 11.96
C CYS A 155 -0.83 11.54 12.75
N SER A 156 0.50 11.57 12.53
CA SER A 156 1.47 10.68 13.17
C SER A 156 2.65 11.45 13.79
N ARG A 157 2.37 12.58 14.46
CA ARG A 157 3.39 13.51 14.96
C ARG A 157 4.40 12.89 15.91
N SER A 158 3.98 11.94 16.74
CA SER A 158 4.83 11.23 17.69
C SER A 158 5.56 10.03 17.08
N ALA A 159 5.21 9.65 15.87
CA ALA A 159 5.80 8.49 15.20
C ALA A 159 7.16 8.79 14.60
N ARG A 160 8.08 7.83 14.71
CA ARG A 160 9.32 7.84 13.94
C ARG A 160 9.02 7.53 12.47
N GLN A 161 9.44 8.43 11.59
CA GLN A 161 9.23 8.30 10.15
C GLN A 161 10.41 7.54 9.51
N HIS A 162 10.12 6.46 8.79
CA HIS A 162 11.09 5.64 8.05
C HIS A 162 10.82 5.78 6.56
N ILE A 163 11.79 6.30 5.82
CA ILE A 163 11.66 6.55 4.40
C ILE A 163 12.29 5.38 3.65
N CYS A 164 11.46 4.61 2.94
CA CYS A 164 11.84 3.39 2.23
C CYS A 164 11.47 3.48 0.73
N PHE A 165 11.66 4.65 0.11
CA PHE A 165 11.51 4.82 -1.32
C PHE A 165 12.68 4.16 -2.07
N ASP A 166 12.48 3.88 -3.35
CA ASP A 166 13.51 3.31 -4.21
C ASP A 166 14.78 4.19 -4.25
N THR A 167 15.92 3.58 -4.54
CA THR A 167 17.23 4.30 -4.57
C THR A 167 17.54 4.92 -5.93
N ASP A 168 16.61 4.88 -6.86
CA ASP A 168 16.71 5.55 -8.15
C ASP A 168 16.59 7.09 -8.01
N THR A 169 16.67 7.81 -9.13
CA THR A 169 16.61 9.28 -9.13
C THR A 169 15.29 9.80 -8.56
N ALA A 170 14.17 9.18 -8.92
CA ALA A 170 12.84 9.59 -8.46
C ALA A 170 12.67 9.35 -6.96
N GLY A 171 13.04 8.17 -6.45
CA GLY A 171 12.94 7.83 -5.03
C GLY A 171 13.84 8.69 -4.15
N ARG A 172 15.02 9.11 -4.64
CA ARG A 172 15.88 10.10 -3.93
C ARG A 172 15.22 11.47 -3.83
N GLU A 173 14.61 11.95 -4.91
CA GLU A 173 13.87 13.21 -4.92
C GLU A 173 12.68 13.16 -3.95
N PHE A 174 11.93 12.05 -3.93
CA PHE A 174 10.83 11.84 -2.99
C PHE A 174 11.31 11.84 -1.54
N THR A 175 12.44 11.19 -1.28
CA THR A 175 13.10 11.18 0.03
C THR A 175 13.44 12.59 0.51
N ASP A 176 14.05 13.39 -0.34
CA ASP A 176 14.44 14.77 0.01
C ASP A 176 13.23 15.67 0.24
N ASN A 177 12.18 15.52 -0.57
CA ASN A 177 10.95 16.26 -0.40
C ASN A 177 10.25 15.91 0.92
N LEU A 178 10.22 14.63 1.30
CA LEU A 178 9.62 14.19 2.55
C LEU A 178 10.43 14.66 3.77
N LYS A 179 11.77 14.55 3.74
CA LYS A 179 12.65 15.06 4.80
C LYS A 179 12.43 16.54 5.07
N LYS A 180 12.35 17.38 4.02
CA LYS A 180 12.05 18.81 4.13
C LYS A 180 10.71 19.09 4.82
N LYS A 181 9.72 18.20 4.67
CA LYS A 181 8.41 18.36 5.31
C LYS A 181 8.45 17.94 6.78
N ILE A 182 9.13 16.86 7.12
CA ILE A 182 9.29 16.38 8.49
C ILE A 182 9.98 17.45 9.36
N HIS A 183 11.04 18.08 8.85
CA HIS A 183 11.79 19.11 9.60
C HIS A 183 11.06 20.46 9.78
N ARG A 184 9.94 20.67 9.07
CA ARG A 184 9.16 21.93 9.15
C ARG A 184 7.89 21.80 10.02
N THR A 185 7.67 20.63 10.62
CA THR A 185 6.51 20.33 11.46
C THR A 185 6.91 20.13 12.91
#